data_91b961eac9e23002fcbcb8721089901c
#
_entry.id   91b961eac9e23002fcbcb8721089901c
#
_cell.length_a   1.000
_cell.length_b   1.000
_cell.length_c   1.000
_cell.angle_alpha   90.00
_cell.angle_beta   90.00
_cell.angle_gamma   90.00
#
_symmetry.space_group_name_H-M   'P 1'
#
loop_
_entity.id
_entity.type
_entity.pdbx_description
1 polymer ?
#
loop_
_entity_poly.entity_id
_entity_poly.type
_entity_poly.pdbx_seq_one_letter_code
_entity_poly.pdbx_strand_id
1 'polypeptide(L)'
;TKEQQKSIKHFLIDLEEPSSQVNAKQFQEIATNSINRELNQKRIPFLVGGSGLYMNSIIKGFFAPDVPPQKALRSQFEKLGQEKCWELLKICDPVLTKKISYADQVRTIRALEVFYVTGKPISSQKFQDPPPWKILELGLYREDLKERIFKRTKNMFEFGIIDETKKIINQYGSNLPLLETIGYREAKDVIKENLKLEKAIEITTTKTIQFAKRQKTWFRNKNNPIWLNNKNLLKDAIIKI
;
A
#
# COMPACT_ATOMS: atom_id res chain seq x y z
N THR A 1 8.71 14.60 -10.58
CA THR A 1 9.31 15.07 -11.86
C THR A 1 10.80 14.77 -11.87
N LYS A 2 11.43 14.73 -13.06
CA LYS A 2 12.90 14.57 -13.21
C LYS A 2 13.68 15.68 -12.49
N GLU A 3 13.12 16.88 -12.41
CA GLU A 3 13.72 18.00 -11.67
C GLU A 3 13.76 17.76 -10.16
N GLN A 4 12.67 17.23 -9.59
CA GLN A 4 12.63 16.86 -8.17
C GLN A 4 13.65 15.75 -7.85
N GLN A 5 13.81 14.77 -8.74
CA GLN A 5 14.78 13.69 -8.59
C GLN A 5 16.23 14.18 -8.70
N LYS A 6 16.49 15.27 -9.43
CA LYS A 6 17.82 15.90 -9.51
C LYS A 6 18.17 16.67 -8.23
N SER A 7 17.18 17.28 -7.57
CA SER A 7 17.44 18.06 -6.35
C SER A 7 17.66 17.20 -5.11
N ILE A 8 16.95 16.07 -5.00
CA ILE A 8 17.07 15.12 -3.89
C ILE A 8 17.08 13.71 -4.46
N LYS A 9 18.02 12.89 -3.99
CA LYS A 9 18.10 11.50 -4.41
C LYS A 9 16.87 10.72 -3.95
N HIS A 10 16.17 10.14 -4.90
CA HIS A 10 15.01 9.28 -4.66
C HIS A 10 15.39 7.83 -4.91
N PHE A 11 14.84 6.95 -4.08
CA PHE A 11 14.98 5.50 -4.18
C PHE A 11 13.61 4.86 -4.37
N LEU A 12 13.58 3.65 -4.88
CA LEU A 12 12.37 2.83 -5.03
C LEU A 12 11.32 3.45 -5.97
N ILE A 13 11.78 4.18 -6.99
CA ILE A 13 10.96 4.71 -8.07
C ILE A 13 11.29 3.93 -9.34
N ASP A 14 10.27 3.56 -10.11
CA ASP A 14 10.40 2.87 -11.40
C ASP A 14 11.28 1.60 -11.32
N LEU A 15 11.10 0.78 -10.27
CA LEU A 15 11.88 -0.43 -10.05
C LEU A 15 11.40 -1.61 -10.88
N GLU A 16 10.13 -1.64 -11.20
CA GLU A 16 9.46 -2.79 -11.78
C GLU A 16 8.58 -2.37 -12.95
N GLU A 17 8.39 -3.28 -13.87
CA GLU A 17 7.47 -3.11 -14.98
C GLU A 17 6.01 -3.12 -14.49
N PRO A 18 5.08 -2.43 -15.18
CA PRO A 18 3.66 -2.39 -14.81
C PRO A 18 2.98 -3.76 -14.71
N SER A 19 3.56 -4.78 -15.34
CA SER A 19 3.09 -6.17 -15.31
C SER A 19 3.53 -6.93 -14.06
N SER A 20 4.53 -6.45 -13.34
CA SER A 20 5.02 -7.09 -12.12
C SER A 20 4.36 -6.54 -10.86
N GLN A 21 4.46 -7.31 -9.77
CA GLN A 21 3.91 -6.93 -8.47
C GLN A 21 4.98 -7.09 -7.41
N VAL A 22 5.34 -5.98 -6.77
CA VAL A 22 6.20 -6.01 -5.59
C VAL A 22 5.37 -6.35 -4.36
N ASN A 23 5.68 -7.43 -3.69
CA ASN A 23 5.05 -7.78 -2.43
C ASN A 23 5.75 -7.08 -1.23
N ALA A 24 5.13 -7.16 -0.04
CA ALA A 24 5.64 -6.46 1.14
C ALA A 24 7.04 -6.95 1.58
N LYS A 25 7.39 -8.23 1.35
CA LYS A 25 8.71 -8.80 1.67
C LYS A 25 9.78 -8.25 0.73
N GLN A 26 9.53 -8.30 -0.59
CA GLN A 26 10.44 -7.74 -1.58
C GLN A 26 10.67 -6.24 -1.35
N PHE A 27 9.59 -5.49 -1.08
CA PHE A 27 9.70 -4.08 -0.74
C PHE A 27 10.58 -3.85 0.49
N GLN A 28 10.36 -4.63 1.56
CA GLN A 28 11.14 -4.55 2.79
C GLN A 28 12.63 -4.77 2.53
N GLU A 29 12.99 -5.80 1.79
CA GLU A 29 14.39 -6.14 1.46
C GLU A 29 15.07 -5.00 0.67
N ILE A 30 14.43 -4.52 -0.40
CA ILE A 30 14.99 -3.45 -1.24
C ILE A 30 15.12 -2.14 -0.45
N ALA A 31 14.09 -1.80 0.32
CA ALA A 31 14.09 -0.58 1.13
C ALA A 31 15.12 -0.63 2.26
N THR A 32 15.20 -1.75 2.99
CA THR A 32 16.18 -1.95 4.06
C THR A 32 17.61 -1.84 3.55
N ASN A 33 17.92 -2.45 2.39
CA ASN A 33 19.22 -2.34 1.75
C ASN A 33 19.55 -0.89 1.37
N SER A 34 18.56 -0.15 0.85
CA SER A 34 18.74 1.26 0.50
C SER A 34 18.97 2.13 1.74
N ILE A 35 18.21 1.90 2.82
CA ILE A 35 18.36 2.62 4.09
C ILE A 35 19.75 2.35 4.69
N ASN A 36 20.18 1.08 4.80
CA ASN A 36 21.48 0.72 5.34
C ASN A 36 22.63 1.36 4.55
N ARG A 37 22.51 1.40 3.22
CA ARG A 37 23.52 2.06 2.38
C ARG A 37 23.66 3.54 2.70
N GLU A 38 22.55 4.26 2.88
CA GLU A 38 22.59 5.70 3.21
C GLU A 38 23.10 5.94 4.63
N LEU A 39 22.68 5.12 5.61
CA LEU A 39 23.19 5.20 6.99
C LEU A 39 24.69 4.93 7.07
N ASN A 40 25.22 3.95 6.34
CA ASN A 40 26.66 3.68 6.27
C ASN A 40 27.44 4.87 5.69
N GLN A 41 26.81 5.70 4.87
CA GLN A 41 27.36 6.95 4.36
C GLN A 41 27.11 8.15 5.29
N LYS A 42 26.65 7.91 6.52
CA LYS A 42 26.31 8.94 7.51
C LYS A 42 25.22 9.93 7.03
N ARG A 43 24.33 9.46 6.16
CA ARG A 43 23.17 10.24 5.70
C ARG A 43 21.90 9.80 6.43
N ILE A 44 20.97 10.72 6.55
CA ILE A 44 19.65 10.43 7.17
C ILE A 44 18.67 10.06 6.07
N PRO A 45 18.26 8.79 5.94
CA PRO A 45 17.24 8.38 4.97
C PRO A 45 15.85 8.79 5.44
N PHE A 46 15.03 9.29 4.51
CA PHE A 46 13.63 9.59 4.74
C PHE A 46 12.76 8.55 4.05
N LEU A 47 12.01 7.77 4.83
CA LEU A 47 10.99 6.86 4.31
C LEU A 47 9.67 7.60 4.21
N VAL A 48 9.22 7.89 2.99
CA VAL A 48 8.00 8.66 2.73
C VAL A 48 6.96 7.78 2.05
N GLY A 49 5.76 7.71 2.60
CA GLY A 49 4.69 6.92 2.00
C GLY A 49 3.40 6.94 2.82
N GLY A 50 2.38 6.25 2.31
CA GLY A 50 1.06 6.14 2.95
C GLY A 50 0.54 4.69 3.01
N SER A 51 1.28 3.72 2.50
CA SER A 51 0.92 2.30 2.58
C SER A 51 1.36 1.73 3.93
N GLY A 52 0.42 1.64 4.88
CA GLY A 52 0.72 1.25 6.26
C GLY A 52 1.37 -0.13 6.38
N LEU A 53 0.99 -1.11 5.54
CA LEU A 53 1.61 -2.43 5.53
C LEU A 53 3.09 -2.35 5.14
N TYR A 54 3.41 -1.63 4.05
CA TYR A 54 4.78 -1.46 3.57
C TYR A 54 5.63 -0.65 4.56
N MET A 55 5.08 0.42 5.13
CA MET A 55 5.77 1.19 6.18
C MET A 55 6.08 0.31 7.39
N ASN A 56 5.12 -0.47 7.88
CA ASN A 56 5.31 -1.34 9.04
C ASN A 56 6.23 -2.54 8.76
N SER A 57 6.34 -3.00 7.51
CA SER A 57 7.34 -4.03 7.18
C SER A 57 8.76 -3.55 7.43
N ILE A 58 9.02 -2.25 7.27
CA ILE A 58 10.31 -1.63 7.55
C ILE A 58 10.42 -1.19 9.01
N ILE A 59 9.47 -0.38 9.51
CA ILE A 59 9.55 0.24 10.82
C ILE A 59 9.50 -0.78 11.96
N LYS A 60 8.68 -1.83 11.80
CA LYS A 60 8.47 -2.88 12.80
C LYS A 60 9.09 -4.22 12.43
N GLY A 61 9.80 -4.27 11.30
CA GLY A 61 10.33 -5.53 10.80
C GLY A 61 9.24 -6.58 10.58
N PHE A 62 8.07 -6.16 10.09
CA PHE A 62 6.97 -7.09 9.87
C PHE A 62 7.29 -8.02 8.70
N PHE A 63 7.27 -9.32 8.94
CA PHE A 63 7.42 -10.33 7.91
C PHE A 63 6.06 -10.93 7.53
N ALA A 64 5.78 -10.97 6.24
CA ALA A 64 4.76 -11.86 5.73
C ALA A 64 5.32 -13.29 5.70
N PRO A 65 4.50 -14.34 5.99
CA PRO A 65 4.93 -15.72 5.83
C PRO A 65 5.51 -15.95 4.43
N ASP A 66 6.61 -16.71 4.35
CA ASP A 66 7.28 -16.99 3.08
C ASP A 66 6.51 -18.05 2.26
N VAL A 67 5.29 -17.70 1.94
CA VAL A 67 4.37 -18.51 1.13
C VAL A 67 3.95 -17.66 -0.06
N PRO A 68 4.45 -17.97 -1.26
CA PRO A 68 4.02 -17.29 -2.47
C PRO A 68 2.53 -17.55 -2.75
N PRO A 69 1.86 -16.64 -3.46
CA PRO A 69 0.44 -16.79 -3.79
C PRO A 69 0.14 -18.09 -4.53
N GLN A 70 -0.72 -18.93 -3.96
CA GLN A 70 -1.16 -20.21 -4.52
C GLN A 70 -2.49 -20.00 -5.28
N LYS A 71 -2.41 -19.61 -6.56
CA LYS A 71 -3.60 -19.23 -7.36
C LYS A 71 -4.68 -20.30 -7.38
N ALA A 72 -4.30 -21.57 -7.56
CA ALA A 72 -5.25 -22.69 -7.60
C ALA A 72 -5.98 -22.85 -6.26
N LEU A 73 -5.23 -22.81 -5.15
CA LEU A 73 -5.78 -22.95 -3.79
C LEU A 73 -6.70 -21.77 -3.44
N ARG A 74 -6.33 -20.55 -3.79
CA ARG A 74 -7.18 -19.37 -3.59
C ARG A 74 -8.50 -19.50 -4.36
N SER A 75 -8.44 -19.92 -5.62
CA SER A 75 -9.64 -20.14 -6.43
C SER A 75 -10.57 -21.21 -5.82
N GLN A 76 -10.01 -22.26 -5.20
CA GLN A 76 -10.81 -23.27 -4.49
C GLN A 76 -11.51 -22.65 -3.27
N PHE A 77 -10.80 -21.85 -2.46
CA PHE A 77 -11.38 -21.17 -1.30
C PHE A 77 -12.44 -20.12 -1.72
N GLU A 78 -12.22 -19.40 -2.81
CA GLU A 78 -13.21 -18.47 -3.36
C GLU A 78 -14.51 -19.19 -3.76
N LYS A 79 -14.40 -20.35 -4.42
CA LYS A 79 -15.55 -21.20 -4.78
C LYS A 79 -16.24 -21.82 -3.55
N LEU A 80 -15.47 -22.16 -2.53
CA LEU A 80 -16.00 -22.71 -1.26
C LEU A 80 -16.88 -21.69 -0.53
N GLY A 81 -16.57 -20.40 -0.68
CA GLY A 81 -17.28 -19.28 -0.07
C GLY A 81 -16.79 -18.92 1.32
N GLN A 82 -17.10 -17.69 1.75
CA GLN A 82 -16.57 -17.12 3.01
C GLN A 82 -16.99 -17.90 4.25
N GLU A 83 -18.23 -18.36 4.31
CA GLU A 83 -18.76 -19.09 5.47
C GLU A 83 -17.93 -20.33 5.77
N LYS A 84 -17.78 -21.21 4.77
CA LYS A 84 -17.02 -22.45 4.94
C LYS A 84 -15.53 -22.20 5.18
N CYS A 85 -14.94 -21.22 4.50
CA CYS A 85 -13.56 -20.81 4.76
C CYS A 85 -13.38 -20.30 6.20
N TRP A 86 -14.34 -19.60 6.76
CA TRP A 86 -14.29 -19.14 8.14
C TRP A 86 -14.40 -20.28 9.15
N GLU A 87 -15.23 -21.26 8.89
CA GLU A 87 -15.30 -22.47 9.72
C GLU A 87 -13.96 -23.23 9.71
N LEU A 88 -13.37 -23.42 8.55
CA LEU A 88 -12.02 -24.01 8.45
C LEU A 88 -10.99 -23.19 9.23
N LEU A 89 -11.05 -21.86 9.13
CA LEU A 89 -10.12 -21.00 9.83
C LEU A 89 -10.31 -21.07 11.35
N LYS A 90 -11.53 -21.23 11.85
CA LYS A 90 -11.78 -21.47 13.31
C LYS A 90 -11.06 -22.71 13.82
N ILE A 91 -10.96 -23.74 13.00
CA ILE A 91 -10.26 -24.99 13.34
C ILE A 91 -8.74 -24.80 13.24
N CYS A 92 -8.27 -24.24 12.12
CA CYS A 92 -6.84 -24.11 11.84
C CYS A 92 -6.14 -23.02 12.66
N ASP A 93 -6.82 -21.87 12.88
CA ASP A 93 -6.24 -20.70 13.55
C ASP A 93 -7.29 -19.94 14.38
N PRO A 94 -7.75 -20.49 15.50
CA PRO A 94 -8.74 -19.85 16.37
C PRO A 94 -8.24 -18.53 16.99
N VAL A 95 -6.92 -18.32 17.06
CA VAL A 95 -6.32 -17.09 17.57
C VAL A 95 -6.51 -15.94 16.58
N LEU A 96 -6.37 -16.23 15.29
CA LEU A 96 -6.57 -15.22 14.24
C LEU A 96 -8.04 -14.81 14.11
N THR A 97 -8.98 -15.75 14.24
CA THR A 97 -10.41 -15.43 14.13
C THR A 97 -10.91 -14.43 15.17
N LYS A 98 -10.22 -14.30 16.31
CA LYS A 98 -10.49 -13.28 17.33
C LYS A 98 -9.95 -11.89 16.93
N LYS A 99 -9.08 -11.81 15.92
CA LYS A 99 -8.36 -10.59 15.52
C LYS A 99 -8.84 -9.99 14.19
N ILE A 100 -9.51 -10.78 13.36
CA ILE A 100 -10.04 -10.34 12.07
C ILE A 100 -11.56 -10.45 12.02
N SER A 101 -12.19 -9.67 11.15
CA SER A 101 -13.64 -9.75 10.94
C SER A 101 -14.02 -10.98 10.13
N TYR A 102 -15.18 -11.57 10.43
CA TYR A 102 -15.80 -12.61 9.60
C TYR A 102 -15.91 -12.21 8.13
N ALA A 103 -16.18 -10.93 7.86
CA ALA A 103 -16.31 -10.44 6.48
C ALA A 103 -14.98 -10.24 5.73
N ASP A 104 -13.83 -10.44 6.41
CA ASP A 104 -12.51 -10.24 5.79
C ASP A 104 -12.06 -11.49 5.04
N GLN A 105 -12.65 -11.71 3.86
CA GLN A 105 -12.36 -12.85 2.99
C GLN A 105 -10.87 -12.90 2.59
N VAL A 106 -10.26 -11.77 2.32
CA VAL A 106 -8.85 -11.70 1.88
C VAL A 106 -7.92 -12.26 2.94
N ARG A 107 -8.10 -11.86 4.21
CA ARG A 107 -7.29 -12.38 5.31
C ARG A 107 -7.64 -13.82 5.67
N THR A 108 -8.91 -14.20 5.57
CA THR A 108 -9.36 -15.58 5.77
C THR A 108 -8.67 -16.52 4.78
N ILE A 109 -8.76 -16.23 3.49
CA ILE A 109 -8.13 -17.04 2.43
C ILE A 109 -6.60 -17.06 2.60
N ARG A 110 -5.98 -15.92 2.92
CA ARG A 110 -4.53 -15.86 3.14
C ARG A 110 -4.08 -16.72 4.32
N ALA A 111 -4.82 -16.74 5.41
CA ALA A 111 -4.48 -17.56 6.57
C ALA A 111 -4.61 -19.05 6.27
N LEU A 112 -5.66 -19.45 5.57
CA LEU A 112 -5.83 -20.83 5.10
C LEU A 112 -4.74 -21.22 4.11
N GLU A 113 -4.42 -20.39 3.13
CA GLU A 113 -3.32 -20.60 2.19
C GLU A 113 -2.00 -20.89 2.92
N VAL A 114 -1.65 -20.06 3.91
CA VAL A 114 -0.44 -20.25 4.70
C VAL A 114 -0.50 -21.56 5.48
N PHE A 115 -1.62 -21.86 6.12
CA PHE A 115 -1.78 -23.11 6.87
C PHE A 115 -1.65 -24.34 5.97
N TYR A 116 -2.33 -24.38 4.84
CA TYR A 116 -2.29 -25.51 3.92
C TYR A 116 -0.90 -25.74 3.29
N VAL A 117 -0.12 -24.70 3.11
CA VAL A 117 1.24 -24.80 2.57
C VAL A 117 2.27 -25.18 3.64
N THR A 118 2.13 -24.64 4.86
CA THR A 118 3.17 -24.76 5.90
C THR A 118 2.82 -25.73 7.02
N GLY A 119 1.56 -26.16 7.13
CA GLY A 119 1.05 -26.93 8.28
C GLY A 119 0.97 -26.14 9.58
N LYS A 120 1.23 -24.81 9.56
CA LYS A 120 1.28 -23.97 10.77
C LYS A 120 0.32 -22.79 10.67
N PRO A 121 -0.44 -22.49 11.76
CA PRO A 121 -1.31 -21.33 11.80
C PRO A 121 -0.50 -20.05 11.57
N ILE A 122 -1.07 -19.10 10.84
CA ILE A 122 -0.41 -17.82 10.59
C ILE A 122 -0.16 -17.06 11.92
N SER A 123 -1.06 -17.20 12.89
CA SER A 123 -0.92 -16.55 14.21
C SER A 123 0.23 -17.08 15.07
N SER A 124 0.73 -18.29 14.79
CA SER A 124 1.85 -18.90 15.52
C SER A 124 3.22 -18.52 14.97
N GLN A 125 3.28 -17.85 13.82
CA GLN A 125 4.53 -17.48 13.18
C GLN A 125 5.02 -16.13 13.72
N LYS A 126 6.35 -15.98 13.90
CA LYS A 126 6.92 -14.67 14.27
C LYS A 126 6.89 -13.75 13.07
N PHE A 127 6.33 -12.55 13.25
CA PHE A 127 6.14 -11.60 12.18
C PHE A 127 6.87 -10.28 12.36
N GLN A 128 7.71 -10.15 13.41
CA GLN A 128 8.37 -8.89 13.71
C GLN A 128 9.82 -9.12 14.12
N ASP A 129 10.72 -8.49 13.37
CA ASP A 129 12.13 -8.35 13.69
C ASP A 129 12.50 -6.87 13.44
N PRO A 130 12.29 -5.99 14.44
CA PRO A 130 12.50 -4.56 14.28
C PRO A 130 13.94 -4.26 13.89
N PRO A 131 14.16 -3.29 12.99
CA PRO A 131 15.51 -2.89 12.62
C PRO A 131 16.24 -2.25 13.81
N PRO A 132 17.58 -2.29 13.82
CA PRO A 132 18.39 -1.72 14.90
C PRO A 132 18.45 -0.19 14.87
N TRP A 133 17.81 0.47 13.91
CA TRP A 133 17.86 1.91 13.75
C TRP A 133 16.96 2.63 14.73
N LYS A 134 17.36 3.85 15.11
CA LYS A 134 16.44 4.80 15.75
C LYS A 134 15.52 5.36 14.69
N ILE A 135 14.22 5.31 14.92
CA ILE A 135 13.21 5.74 13.95
C ILE A 135 12.39 6.88 14.57
N LEU A 136 12.30 8.00 13.86
CA LEU A 136 11.39 9.09 14.16
C LEU A 136 10.19 9.00 13.20
N GLU A 137 9.00 8.73 13.74
CA GLU A 137 7.77 8.68 12.95
C GLU A 137 7.05 10.03 12.99
N LEU A 138 6.94 10.69 11.83
CA LEU A 138 6.23 11.95 11.67
C LEU A 138 4.99 11.75 10.79
N GLY A 139 3.86 12.27 11.23
CA GLY A 139 2.61 12.27 10.46
C GLY A 139 2.23 13.70 10.04
N LEU A 140 1.79 13.88 8.81
CA LEU A 140 1.31 15.17 8.32
C LEU A 140 -0.20 15.26 8.46
N TYR A 141 -0.67 16.27 9.19
CA TYR A 141 -2.07 16.63 9.23
C TYR A 141 -2.33 17.86 8.36
N ARG A 142 -3.31 17.78 7.46
CA ARG A 142 -3.69 18.89 6.57
C ARG A 142 -5.20 19.12 6.61
N GLU A 143 -5.58 20.36 6.86
CA GLU A 143 -6.98 20.80 6.85
C GLU A 143 -7.51 20.89 5.42
N ASP A 144 -6.68 21.34 4.47
CA ASP A 144 -6.97 21.52 3.04
C ASP A 144 -6.87 20.24 2.20
N LEU A 145 -6.78 19.05 2.85
CA LEU A 145 -6.50 17.78 2.16
C LEU A 145 -7.53 17.46 1.05
N LYS A 146 -8.81 17.70 1.30
CA LYS A 146 -9.87 17.41 0.32
C LYS A 146 -9.74 18.25 -0.94
N GLU A 147 -9.48 19.55 -0.76
CA GLU A 147 -9.28 20.50 -1.87
C GLU A 147 -8.06 20.13 -2.70
N ARG A 148 -6.96 19.81 -2.04
CA ARG A 148 -5.73 19.33 -2.71
C ARG A 148 -5.94 18.05 -3.49
N ILE A 149 -6.67 17.07 -2.91
CA ILE A 149 -7.02 15.84 -3.62
C ILE A 149 -7.82 16.15 -4.87
N PHE A 150 -8.86 16.99 -4.77
CA PHE A 150 -9.65 17.37 -5.91
C PHE A 150 -8.82 18.06 -7.01
N LYS A 151 -8.03 19.07 -6.65
CA LYS A 151 -7.17 19.80 -7.60
C LYS A 151 -6.15 18.87 -8.27
N ARG A 152 -5.51 18.00 -7.49
CA ARG A 152 -4.57 17.00 -8.03
C ARG A 152 -5.26 16.02 -8.97
N THR A 153 -6.42 15.51 -8.60
CA THR A 153 -7.18 14.56 -9.42
C THR A 153 -7.59 15.21 -10.74
N LYS A 154 -8.12 16.44 -10.69
CA LYS A 154 -8.48 17.20 -11.88
C LYS A 154 -7.28 17.35 -12.82
N ASN A 155 -6.15 17.85 -12.30
CA ASN A 155 -4.93 17.99 -13.09
C ASN A 155 -4.45 16.65 -13.69
N MET A 156 -4.53 15.55 -12.95
CA MET A 156 -4.17 14.23 -13.47
C MET A 156 -4.99 13.84 -14.70
N PHE A 157 -6.30 14.03 -14.65
CA PHE A 157 -7.19 13.70 -15.77
C PHE A 157 -7.06 14.66 -16.95
N GLU A 158 -6.80 15.95 -16.70
CA GLU A 158 -6.59 16.95 -17.75
C GLU A 158 -5.24 16.83 -18.44
N PHE A 159 -4.19 16.36 -17.74
CA PHE A 159 -2.80 16.49 -18.21
C PHE A 159 -2.02 15.15 -18.28
N GLY A 160 -2.68 14.00 -18.35
CA GLY A 160 -1.88 12.85 -18.70
C GLY A 160 -2.35 11.46 -18.33
N ILE A 161 -3.16 11.23 -17.28
CA ILE A 161 -3.48 9.87 -16.84
C ILE A 161 -4.18 9.02 -17.91
N ILE A 162 -4.99 9.66 -18.77
CA ILE A 162 -5.71 8.95 -19.85
C ILE A 162 -4.72 8.44 -20.90
N ASP A 163 -3.80 9.30 -21.33
CA ASP A 163 -2.79 8.92 -22.33
C ASP A 163 -1.77 7.92 -21.78
N GLU A 164 -1.40 8.07 -20.51
CA GLU A 164 -0.58 7.09 -19.80
C GLU A 164 -1.28 5.73 -19.73
N THR A 165 -2.55 5.72 -19.36
CA THR A 165 -3.37 4.50 -19.31
C THR A 165 -3.50 3.83 -20.69
N LYS A 166 -3.70 4.62 -21.76
CA LYS A 166 -3.72 4.09 -23.15
C LYS A 166 -2.39 3.43 -23.51
N LYS A 167 -1.27 4.08 -23.22
CA LYS A 167 0.06 3.52 -23.48
C LYS A 167 0.28 2.20 -22.73
N ILE A 168 -0.09 2.13 -21.44
CA ILE A 168 0.01 0.91 -20.64
C ILE A 168 -0.87 -0.21 -21.22
N ILE A 169 -2.11 0.10 -21.59
CA ILE A 169 -3.01 -0.89 -22.20
C ILE A 169 -2.46 -1.42 -23.53
N ASN A 170 -1.92 -0.54 -24.38
CA ASN A 170 -1.36 -0.92 -25.66
C ASN A 170 -0.11 -1.79 -25.53
N GLN A 171 0.72 -1.53 -24.52
CA GLN A 171 1.99 -2.24 -24.32
C GLN A 171 1.82 -3.55 -23.55
N TYR A 172 0.94 -3.59 -22.54
CA TYR A 172 0.85 -4.71 -21.59
C TYR A 172 -0.53 -5.38 -21.55
N GLY A 173 -1.50 -4.85 -22.28
CA GLY A 173 -2.88 -5.34 -22.25
C GLY A 173 -3.75 -4.72 -21.14
N SER A 174 -5.06 -4.97 -21.22
CA SER A 174 -6.06 -4.33 -20.35
C SER A 174 -6.29 -5.05 -19.00
N ASN A 175 -5.65 -6.19 -18.77
CA ASN A 175 -5.91 -7.07 -17.61
C ASN A 175 -4.82 -6.96 -16.53
N LEU A 176 -4.18 -5.81 -16.41
CA LEU A 176 -3.16 -5.58 -15.37
C LEU A 176 -3.80 -5.20 -14.03
N PRO A 177 -3.29 -5.73 -12.91
CA PRO A 177 -3.69 -5.30 -11.56
C PRO A 177 -3.51 -3.80 -11.31
N LEU A 178 -2.49 -3.18 -11.91
CA LEU A 178 -2.27 -1.73 -11.89
C LEU A 178 -3.51 -0.96 -12.37
N LEU A 179 -4.13 -1.42 -13.46
CA LEU A 179 -5.29 -0.78 -14.06
C LEU A 179 -6.59 -0.88 -13.22
N GLU A 180 -6.57 -1.64 -12.13
CA GLU A 180 -7.65 -1.69 -11.14
C GLU A 180 -7.43 -0.74 -9.95
N THR A 181 -6.33 -0.01 -9.93
CA THR A 181 -6.05 0.97 -8.88
C THR A 181 -6.79 2.30 -9.09
N ILE A 182 -6.93 3.09 -8.02
CA ILE A 182 -7.62 4.38 -8.04
C ILE A 182 -6.96 5.32 -9.05
N GLY A 183 -7.75 5.87 -9.96
CA GLY A 183 -7.31 6.74 -11.03
C GLY A 183 -7.17 5.99 -12.36
N TYR A 184 -6.38 4.90 -12.41
CA TYR A 184 -6.24 4.10 -13.64
C TYR A 184 -7.52 3.36 -14.03
N ARG A 185 -8.25 2.83 -13.05
CA ARG A 185 -9.54 2.18 -13.32
C ARG A 185 -10.54 3.14 -13.95
N GLU A 186 -10.67 4.33 -13.37
CA GLU A 186 -11.56 5.36 -13.89
C GLU A 186 -11.09 5.88 -15.25
N ALA A 187 -9.78 6.02 -15.47
CA ALA A 187 -9.23 6.40 -16.78
C ALA A 187 -9.49 5.32 -17.83
N LYS A 188 -9.37 4.03 -17.47
CA LYS A 188 -9.72 2.88 -18.33
C LYS A 188 -11.21 2.91 -18.72
N ASP A 189 -12.10 3.26 -17.80
CA ASP A 189 -13.53 3.36 -18.06
C ASP A 189 -13.85 4.57 -18.96
N VAL A 190 -13.12 5.68 -18.85
CA VAL A 190 -13.23 6.81 -19.79
C VAL A 190 -12.76 6.40 -21.19
N ILE A 191 -11.65 5.68 -21.32
CA ILE A 191 -11.13 5.19 -22.62
C ILE A 191 -12.13 4.26 -23.30
N LYS A 192 -12.88 3.46 -22.54
CA LYS A 192 -13.92 2.56 -23.03
C LYS A 192 -15.26 3.24 -23.26
N GLU A 193 -15.34 4.56 -23.06
CA GLU A 193 -16.57 5.35 -23.16
C GLU A 193 -17.68 4.93 -22.19
N ASN A 194 -17.35 4.15 -21.16
CA ASN A 194 -18.27 3.74 -20.10
C ASN A 194 -18.49 4.84 -19.05
N LEU A 195 -17.62 5.84 -19.02
CA LEU A 195 -17.63 6.87 -18.00
C LEU A 195 -17.24 8.25 -18.61
N LYS A 196 -18.02 9.31 -18.30
CA LYS A 196 -17.66 10.67 -18.65
C LYS A 196 -16.49 11.17 -17.80
N LEU A 197 -15.68 12.06 -18.38
CA LEU A 197 -14.47 12.60 -17.72
C LEU A 197 -14.76 13.24 -16.36
N GLU A 198 -15.78 14.08 -16.28
CA GLU A 198 -16.17 14.77 -15.05
C GLU A 198 -16.53 13.76 -13.94
N LYS A 199 -17.24 12.69 -14.31
CA LYS A 199 -17.65 11.64 -13.37
C LYS A 199 -16.46 10.80 -12.92
N ALA A 200 -15.48 10.58 -13.80
CA ALA A 200 -14.22 9.90 -13.45
C ALA A 200 -13.44 10.71 -12.40
N ILE A 201 -13.35 12.03 -12.57
CA ILE A 201 -12.72 12.95 -11.62
C ILE A 201 -13.42 12.90 -10.25
N GLU A 202 -14.76 12.96 -10.24
CA GLU A 202 -15.56 12.88 -9.01
C GLU A 202 -15.33 11.56 -8.25
N ILE A 203 -15.44 10.44 -8.96
CA ILE A 203 -15.25 9.10 -8.38
C ILE A 203 -13.84 8.94 -7.83
N THR A 204 -12.83 9.30 -8.61
CA THR A 204 -11.42 9.20 -8.21
C THR A 204 -11.14 10.08 -6.99
N THR A 205 -11.68 11.31 -6.96
CA THR A 205 -11.57 12.21 -5.81
C THR A 205 -12.17 11.59 -4.56
N THR A 206 -13.39 11.06 -4.67
CA THR A 206 -14.09 10.43 -3.54
C THR A 206 -13.34 9.22 -3.00
N LYS A 207 -12.89 8.32 -3.89
CA LYS A 207 -12.10 7.13 -3.51
C LYS A 207 -10.76 7.52 -2.87
N THR A 208 -10.10 8.57 -3.37
CA THR A 208 -8.84 9.06 -2.81
C THR A 208 -9.03 9.66 -1.42
N ILE A 209 -10.11 10.41 -1.18
CA ILE A 209 -10.46 10.92 0.15
C ILE A 209 -10.73 9.76 1.13
N GLN A 210 -11.46 8.74 0.70
CA GLN A 210 -11.70 7.54 1.51
C GLN A 210 -10.40 6.79 1.80
N PHE A 211 -9.51 6.70 0.83
CA PHE A 211 -8.18 6.08 1.01
C PHE A 211 -7.35 6.86 2.03
N ALA A 212 -7.29 8.20 1.94
CA ALA A 212 -6.61 9.05 2.91
C ALA A 212 -7.17 8.91 4.33
N LYS A 213 -8.50 8.77 4.49
CA LYS A 213 -9.11 8.46 5.79
C LYS A 213 -8.65 7.12 6.35
N ARG A 214 -8.59 6.07 5.52
CA ARG A 214 -8.08 4.75 5.93
C ARG A 214 -6.61 4.81 6.34
N GLN A 215 -5.77 5.53 5.60
CA GLN A 215 -4.36 5.76 5.97
C GLN A 215 -4.25 6.42 7.36
N LYS A 216 -4.99 7.51 7.60
CA LYS A 216 -4.99 8.21 8.88
C LYS A 216 -5.41 7.30 10.03
N THR A 217 -6.47 6.51 9.85
CA THR A 217 -6.94 5.54 10.84
C THR A 217 -5.90 4.45 11.10
N TRP A 218 -5.27 3.93 10.05
CA TRP A 218 -4.21 2.94 10.16
C TRP A 218 -3.05 3.45 11.03
N PHE A 219 -2.48 4.60 10.67
CA PHE A 219 -1.32 5.15 11.36
C PHE A 219 -1.63 5.54 12.81
N ARG A 220 -2.84 6.03 13.10
CA ARG A 220 -3.28 6.28 14.47
C ARG A 220 -3.37 5.02 15.32
N ASN A 221 -3.85 3.92 14.75
CA ASN A 221 -4.12 2.68 15.48
C ASN A 221 -2.92 1.74 15.54
N LYS A 222 -2.01 1.80 14.59
CA LYS A 222 -0.90 0.85 14.43
C LYS A 222 0.48 1.44 14.70
N ASN A 223 0.60 2.76 14.61
CA ASN A 223 1.81 3.53 14.81
C ASN A 223 1.51 4.61 15.87
N ASN A 224 2.51 5.35 16.28
CA ASN A 224 2.31 6.51 17.15
C ASN A 224 3.11 7.70 16.61
N PRO A 225 2.83 8.17 15.39
CA PRO A 225 3.59 9.25 14.80
C PRO A 225 3.32 10.56 15.53
N ILE A 226 4.34 11.41 15.60
CA ILE A 226 4.19 12.80 16.02
C ILE A 226 3.49 13.55 14.88
N TRP A 227 2.26 13.97 15.11
CA TRP A 227 1.48 14.69 14.11
C TRP A 227 1.90 16.15 14.03
N LEU A 228 2.38 16.54 12.84
CA LEU A 228 2.78 17.90 12.53
C LEU A 228 1.62 18.67 11.89
N ASN A 229 1.43 19.93 12.33
CA ASN A 229 0.44 20.80 11.74
C ASN A 229 1.03 21.54 10.53
N ASN A 230 0.19 21.80 9.53
CA ASN A 230 0.56 22.42 8.27
C ASN A 230 1.12 23.87 8.41
N LYS A 231 0.76 24.57 9.49
CA LYS A 231 1.10 25.98 9.65
C LYS A 231 2.60 26.25 9.87
N ASN A 232 3.32 25.31 10.50
CA ASN A 232 4.74 25.45 10.84
C ASN A 232 5.54 24.16 10.59
N LEU A 233 5.22 23.42 9.52
CA LEU A 233 5.75 22.09 9.24
C LEU A 233 7.26 21.96 9.37
N LEU A 234 8.02 22.90 8.77
CA LEU A 234 9.48 22.84 8.77
C LEU A 234 10.02 23.09 10.16
N LYS A 235 9.53 24.11 10.87
CA LYS A 235 9.96 24.44 12.23
C LYS A 235 9.63 23.32 13.21
N ASP A 236 8.40 22.77 13.13
CA ASP A 236 7.96 21.68 13.99
C ASP A 236 8.75 20.38 13.72
N ALA A 237 9.09 20.11 12.46
CA ALA A 237 9.91 18.96 12.11
C ALA A 237 11.35 19.10 12.63
N ILE A 238 11.99 20.26 12.45
CA ILE A 238 13.38 20.52 12.88
C ILE A 238 13.52 20.40 14.40
N ILE A 239 12.54 20.86 15.18
CA ILE A 239 12.56 20.76 16.65
C ILE A 239 12.50 19.29 17.14
N LYS A 240 12.02 18.37 16.30
CA LYS A 240 11.82 16.95 16.67
C LYS A 240 12.93 16.04 16.15
N ILE A 241 13.76 16.50 15.23
CA ILE A 241 14.96 15.81 14.73
C ILE A 241 16.14 16.10 15.64
#